data_e183ad375818e72a74c7c3b937f5c958
#
_entry.id   e183ad375818e72a74c7c3b937f5c958
#
_cell.length_a   1.000
_cell.length_b   1.000
_cell.length_c   1.000
_cell.angle_alpha   90.00
_cell.angle_beta   90.00
_cell.angle_gamma   90.00
#
_symmetry.space_group_name_H-M   'P 1'
#
loop_
_entity.id
_entity.type
_entity.pdbx_description
1 polymer ?
#
loop_
_entity_poly.entity_id
_entity_poly.type
_entity_poly.pdbx_seq_one_letter_code
_entity_poly.pdbx_strand_id
1 'polypeptide(L)'
;MTTSGSSDFNLDIAEVAEEAFERCGLELRTGYDARTARRSLNLLFAEWANRGLNLWTVEKITQTVARLSSSSSVDTYPIGTITMTVAASANFTVGETITGGTSNATASVITKPTATTMTITVPVGTFSATETLTGSSSSATTTLSSAISLETIQSTVDVLEVSVRRSGSDTILTRLSRGDYLAIANKDTQGRPTQYFVDRQITPTITFWPMPENSTDQIIYYRVRRI
;
A
#
# COMPACT_ATOMS: atom_id res chain seq x y z
N MET A 1 -33.90 -14.64 -21.55
CA MET A 1 -33.24 -14.59 -20.24
C MET A 1 -32.31 -13.40 -20.24
N THR A 2 -32.62 -12.39 -19.48
CA THR A 2 -31.71 -11.25 -19.27
C THR A 2 -30.68 -11.66 -18.24
N THR A 3 -29.42 -11.72 -18.64
CA THR A 3 -28.32 -11.83 -17.71
C THR A 3 -28.27 -10.57 -16.83
N SER A 4 -28.07 -10.74 -15.51
CA SER A 4 -28.01 -9.64 -14.54
C SER A 4 -26.81 -8.78 -14.78
N GLY A 5 -26.43 -8.21 -15.69
CA GLY A 5 -25.34 -7.28 -16.05
C GLY A 5 -24.27 -6.94 -14.99
N SER A 6 -24.26 -7.63 -13.85
CA SER A 6 -23.20 -7.54 -12.83
C SER A 6 -22.34 -8.79 -12.87
N SER A 7 -21.03 -8.60 -12.91
CA SER A 7 -20.02 -9.65 -12.76
C SER A 7 -19.55 -9.82 -11.31
N ASP A 8 -20.21 -9.17 -10.36
CA ASP A 8 -19.85 -9.21 -8.96
C ASP A 8 -20.34 -10.52 -8.33
N PHE A 9 -19.42 -11.45 -8.18
CA PHE A 9 -19.59 -12.62 -7.35
C PHE A 9 -19.16 -12.26 -5.93
N ASN A 10 -20.13 -11.94 -5.08
CA ASN A 10 -19.90 -11.59 -3.68
C ASN A 10 -20.45 -12.71 -2.80
N LEU A 11 -19.59 -13.62 -2.39
CA LEU A 11 -19.93 -14.72 -1.49
C LEU A 11 -19.56 -14.30 -0.05
N ASP A 12 -20.53 -14.27 0.84
CA ASP A 12 -20.25 -14.02 2.27
C ASP A 12 -19.57 -15.25 2.89
N ILE A 13 -18.64 -14.99 3.81
CA ILE A 13 -17.96 -16.06 4.59
C ILE A 13 -18.96 -16.92 5.35
N ALA A 14 -20.10 -16.36 5.77
CA ALA A 14 -21.16 -17.11 6.42
C ALA A 14 -21.81 -18.14 5.46
N GLU A 15 -22.10 -17.74 4.22
CA GLU A 15 -22.65 -18.62 3.18
C GLU A 15 -21.69 -19.75 2.81
N VAL A 16 -20.38 -19.45 2.71
CA VAL A 16 -19.35 -20.49 2.47
C VAL A 16 -19.30 -21.50 3.61
N ALA A 17 -19.41 -21.03 4.85
CA ALA A 17 -19.42 -21.91 6.02
C ALA A 17 -20.68 -22.78 6.05
N GLU A 18 -21.85 -22.21 5.76
CA GLU A 18 -23.12 -22.90 5.71
C GLU A 18 -23.13 -24.00 4.64
N GLU A 19 -22.72 -23.68 3.42
CA GLU A 19 -22.55 -24.66 2.33
C GLU A 19 -21.57 -25.79 2.73
N ALA A 20 -20.47 -25.48 3.41
CA ALA A 20 -19.51 -26.48 3.86
C ALA A 20 -20.11 -27.44 4.90
N PHE A 21 -20.91 -26.93 5.84
CA PHE A 21 -21.63 -27.75 6.82
C PHE A 21 -22.67 -28.61 6.17
N GLU A 22 -23.47 -28.08 5.23
CA GLU A 22 -24.46 -28.84 4.48
C GLU A 22 -23.83 -30.00 3.69
N ARG A 23 -22.70 -29.78 3.03
CA ARG A 23 -21.95 -30.83 2.32
C ARG A 23 -21.45 -31.93 3.25
N CYS A 24 -21.17 -31.59 4.52
CA CYS A 24 -20.86 -32.58 5.55
C CYS A 24 -22.07 -33.24 6.18
N GLY A 25 -23.29 -32.90 5.76
CA GLY A 25 -24.53 -33.40 6.35
C GLY A 25 -24.84 -32.82 7.73
N LEU A 26 -24.26 -31.67 8.05
CA LEU A 26 -24.43 -30.96 9.31
C LEU A 26 -25.17 -29.64 9.04
N GLU A 27 -25.83 -29.09 10.04
CA GLU A 27 -26.41 -27.75 10.00
C GLU A 27 -25.58 -26.79 10.86
N LEU A 28 -25.36 -25.57 10.39
CA LEU A 28 -24.73 -24.50 11.16
C LEU A 28 -25.75 -23.94 12.17
N ARG A 29 -25.80 -24.50 13.38
CA ARG A 29 -26.86 -24.17 14.36
C ARG A 29 -26.41 -23.19 15.45
N THR A 30 -25.14 -23.06 15.70
CA THR A 30 -24.66 -22.31 16.85
C THR A 30 -23.61 -21.26 16.46
N GLY A 31 -23.54 -20.18 17.24
CA GLY A 31 -22.48 -19.18 17.09
C GLY A 31 -21.07 -19.74 17.39
N TYR A 32 -21.00 -20.90 18.03
CA TYR A 32 -19.73 -21.62 18.26
C TYR A 32 -19.24 -22.25 16.94
N ASP A 33 -20.14 -22.90 16.21
CA ASP A 33 -19.82 -23.54 14.93
C ASP A 33 -19.34 -22.50 13.91
N ALA A 34 -20.02 -21.35 13.83
CA ALA A 34 -19.63 -20.23 12.99
C ALA A 34 -18.21 -19.68 13.35
N ARG A 35 -17.89 -19.59 14.65
CA ARG A 35 -16.53 -19.18 15.09
C ARG A 35 -15.48 -20.21 14.70
N THR A 36 -15.79 -21.51 14.83
CA THR A 36 -14.89 -22.59 14.47
C THR A 36 -14.63 -22.61 12.97
N ALA A 37 -15.67 -22.46 12.16
CA ALA A 37 -15.56 -22.37 10.71
C ALA A 37 -14.71 -21.16 10.28
N ARG A 38 -14.97 -19.98 10.84
CA ARG A 38 -14.16 -18.77 10.58
C ARG A 38 -12.71 -18.94 10.97
N ARG A 39 -12.45 -19.56 12.12
CA ARG A 39 -11.08 -19.86 12.57
C ARG A 39 -10.36 -20.82 11.61
N SER A 40 -11.03 -21.86 11.15
CA SER A 40 -10.47 -22.82 10.18
C SER A 40 -10.18 -22.16 8.83
N LEU A 41 -11.07 -21.29 8.36
CA LEU A 41 -10.87 -20.50 7.15
C LEU A 41 -9.66 -19.56 7.27
N ASN A 42 -9.52 -18.86 8.38
CA ASN A 42 -8.35 -17.98 8.63
C ASN A 42 -7.03 -18.77 8.64
N LEU A 43 -7.03 -19.98 9.21
CA LEU A 43 -5.86 -20.86 9.17
C LEU A 43 -5.55 -21.33 7.75
N LEU A 44 -6.56 -21.68 6.96
CA LEU A 44 -6.39 -22.05 5.55
C LEU A 44 -5.84 -20.89 4.73
N PHE A 45 -6.34 -19.68 4.90
CA PHE A 45 -5.82 -18.49 4.22
C PHE A 45 -4.36 -18.19 4.62
N ALA A 46 -4.01 -18.35 5.90
CA ALA A 46 -2.64 -18.20 6.35
C ALA A 46 -1.72 -19.27 5.72
N GLU A 47 -2.18 -20.50 5.59
CA GLU A 47 -1.45 -21.57 4.90
C GLU A 47 -1.27 -21.25 3.41
N TRP A 48 -2.30 -20.78 2.72
CA TRP A 48 -2.21 -20.39 1.32
C TRP A 48 -1.24 -19.22 1.11
N ALA A 49 -1.26 -18.22 1.99
CA ALA A 49 -0.30 -17.12 1.96
C ALA A 49 1.14 -17.62 2.11
N ASN A 50 1.38 -18.59 3.01
CA ASN A 50 2.71 -19.22 3.18
C ASN A 50 3.15 -20.03 1.96
N ARG A 51 2.21 -20.61 1.23
CA ARG A 51 2.48 -21.33 -0.04
C ARG A 51 2.65 -20.39 -1.24
N GLY A 52 2.54 -19.08 -1.07
CA GLY A 52 2.68 -18.11 -2.14
C GLY A 52 1.44 -17.97 -3.03
N LEU A 53 0.28 -18.47 -2.61
CA LEU A 53 -1.00 -18.33 -3.30
C LEU A 53 -1.59 -16.94 -2.96
N ASN A 54 -1.06 -15.88 -3.59
CA ASN A 54 -1.37 -14.49 -3.23
C ASN A 54 -2.22 -13.77 -4.29
N LEU A 55 -2.89 -14.47 -5.20
CA LEU A 55 -3.48 -13.91 -6.41
C LEU A 55 -4.45 -12.73 -6.18
N TRP A 56 -5.22 -12.74 -5.08
CA TRP A 56 -6.19 -11.68 -4.76
C TRP A 56 -5.69 -10.68 -3.70
N THR A 57 -4.50 -10.91 -3.14
CA THR A 57 -3.91 -10.03 -2.14
C THR A 57 -2.80 -9.16 -2.71
N VAL A 58 -2.49 -9.33 -4.00
CA VAL A 58 -1.46 -8.55 -4.68
C VAL A 58 -2.05 -7.22 -5.17
N GLU A 59 -1.43 -6.14 -4.77
CA GLU A 59 -1.80 -4.78 -5.17
C GLU A 59 -0.61 -4.05 -5.78
N LYS A 60 -0.84 -3.43 -6.94
CA LYS A 60 0.15 -2.56 -7.58
C LYS A 60 0.11 -1.17 -6.95
N ILE A 61 1.25 -0.71 -6.48
CA ILE A 61 1.44 0.65 -5.95
C ILE A 61 2.38 1.42 -6.87
N THR A 62 2.02 2.65 -7.18
CA THR A 62 2.89 3.60 -7.85
C THR A 62 3.12 4.76 -6.91
N GLN A 63 4.36 5.01 -6.56
CA GLN A 63 4.77 6.04 -5.62
C GLN A 63 5.83 6.92 -6.24
N THR A 64 5.66 8.23 -6.19
CA THR A 64 6.72 9.17 -6.56
C THR A 64 7.77 9.18 -5.45
N VAL A 65 9.02 9.03 -5.82
CA VAL A 65 10.13 9.03 -4.86
C VAL A 65 10.66 10.45 -4.74
N ALA A 66 10.08 11.22 -3.85
CA ALA A 66 10.68 12.47 -3.43
C ALA A 66 11.75 12.17 -2.39
N ARG A 67 12.93 12.77 -2.53
CA ARG A 67 13.93 12.73 -1.47
C ARG A 67 13.35 13.34 -0.19
N LEU A 68 13.34 12.57 0.88
CA LEU A 68 12.66 12.94 2.13
C LEU A 68 13.27 14.14 2.82
N SER A 69 14.58 14.37 2.67
CA SER A 69 15.28 15.53 3.21
C SER A 69 16.69 15.63 2.64
N SER A 70 17.20 16.84 2.48
CA SER A 70 18.60 17.09 2.14
C SER A 70 19.57 16.68 3.26
N SER A 71 19.06 16.43 4.46
CA SER A 71 19.82 16.03 5.65
C SER A 71 19.61 14.58 6.09
N SER A 72 18.75 13.80 5.40
CA SER A 72 18.58 12.39 5.72
C SER A 72 19.66 11.55 5.05
N SER A 73 20.30 10.71 5.84
CA SER A 73 21.38 9.83 5.35
C SER A 73 20.86 8.56 4.66
N VAL A 74 19.59 8.22 4.79
CA VAL A 74 18.95 7.03 4.17
C VAL A 74 17.50 7.32 3.87
N ASP A 75 17.10 7.13 2.61
CA ASP A 75 15.71 7.25 2.21
C ASP A 75 14.96 5.93 2.42
N THR A 76 14.16 5.89 3.47
CA THR A 76 13.32 4.75 3.84
C THR A 76 11.85 5.14 3.74
N TYR A 77 11.09 4.37 2.97
CA TYR A 77 9.69 4.66 2.68
C TYR A 77 8.79 3.60 3.31
N PRO A 78 7.74 4.01 4.06
CA PRO A 78 6.76 3.06 4.58
C PRO A 78 5.98 2.41 3.44
N ILE A 79 5.68 1.12 3.57
CA ILE A 79 4.91 0.36 2.58
C ILE A 79 3.48 0.20 3.09
N GLY A 80 2.51 0.73 2.35
CA GLY A 80 1.11 0.62 2.72
C GLY A 80 0.25 1.65 2.02
N THR A 81 -1.04 1.64 2.34
CA THR A 81 -2.01 2.62 1.85
C THR A 81 -2.94 3.07 2.95
N ILE A 82 -3.34 4.32 2.90
CA ILE A 82 -4.34 4.92 3.79
C ILE A 82 -5.39 5.58 2.93
N THR A 83 -6.66 5.39 3.25
CA THR A 83 -7.75 6.17 2.67
C THR A 83 -8.04 7.37 3.55
N MET A 84 -7.98 8.56 2.98
CA MET A 84 -8.24 9.82 3.65
C MET A 84 -9.48 10.50 3.07
N THR A 85 -10.21 11.23 3.91
CA THR A 85 -11.32 12.06 3.48
C THR A 85 -10.86 13.52 3.37
N VAL A 86 -11.15 14.12 2.22
CA VAL A 86 -10.76 15.48 1.87
C VAL A 86 -11.98 16.26 1.35
N ALA A 87 -11.91 17.58 1.32
CA ALA A 87 -12.99 18.40 0.79
C ALA A 87 -13.23 18.17 -0.71
N ALA A 88 -12.16 18.00 -1.51
CA ALA A 88 -12.24 17.66 -2.92
C ALA A 88 -10.97 16.93 -3.39
N SER A 89 -11.13 15.82 -4.11
CA SER A 89 -10.02 15.02 -4.66
C SER A 89 -9.88 15.12 -6.19
N ALA A 90 -10.87 15.67 -6.88
CA ALA A 90 -11.00 15.59 -8.34
C ALA A 90 -9.79 16.13 -9.11
N ASN A 91 -9.24 17.26 -8.66
CA ASN A 91 -8.17 17.99 -9.36
C ASN A 91 -6.77 17.43 -9.12
N PHE A 92 -6.61 16.48 -8.20
CA PHE A 92 -5.33 15.83 -7.96
C PHE A 92 -5.00 14.79 -9.03
N THR A 93 -3.71 14.58 -9.28
CA THR A 93 -3.25 13.58 -10.24
C THR A 93 -2.82 12.30 -9.51
N VAL A 94 -3.21 11.14 -10.02
CA VAL A 94 -2.74 9.86 -9.48
C VAL A 94 -1.23 9.74 -9.72
N GLY A 95 -0.49 9.36 -8.68
CA GLY A 95 0.98 9.27 -8.69
C GLY A 95 1.69 10.54 -8.21
N GLU A 96 0.99 11.66 -8.02
CA GLU A 96 1.62 12.87 -7.50
C GLU A 96 1.86 12.80 -5.99
N THR A 97 2.80 13.60 -5.52
CA THR A 97 3.05 13.79 -4.09
C THR A 97 2.15 14.92 -3.58
N ILE A 98 1.46 14.68 -2.47
CA ILE A 98 0.75 15.70 -1.70
C ILE A 98 1.59 16.11 -0.50
N THR A 99 1.55 17.38 -0.17
CA THR A 99 2.28 17.96 0.97
C THR A 99 1.32 18.71 1.88
N GLY A 100 1.41 18.46 3.18
CA GLY A 100 0.65 19.19 4.20
C GLY A 100 1.23 20.57 4.44
N GLY A 101 0.39 21.61 4.39
CA GLY A 101 0.82 23.00 4.50
C GLY A 101 1.31 23.38 5.90
N THR A 102 0.90 22.67 6.93
CA THR A 102 1.30 22.93 8.33
C THR A 102 2.31 21.89 8.83
N SER A 103 2.05 20.63 8.53
CA SER A 103 2.87 19.51 9.02
C SER A 103 4.13 19.25 8.19
N ASN A 104 4.16 19.70 6.94
CA ASN A 104 5.15 19.29 5.92
C ASN A 104 5.19 17.76 5.69
N ALA A 105 4.19 17.02 6.17
CA ALA A 105 4.06 15.60 5.87
C ALA A 105 3.82 15.40 4.38
N THR A 106 4.33 14.29 3.83
CA THR A 106 4.19 13.98 2.41
C THR A 106 3.67 12.57 2.20
N ALA A 107 2.88 12.38 1.14
CA ALA A 107 2.43 11.06 0.68
C ALA A 107 2.15 11.10 -0.83
N SER A 108 2.12 9.94 -1.49
CA SER A 108 1.73 9.86 -2.91
C SER A 108 0.28 9.44 -3.07
N VAL A 109 -0.43 10.06 -4.00
CA VAL A 109 -1.82 9.71 -4.37
C VAL A 109 -1.82 8.42 -5.18
N ILE A 110 -2.48 7.37 -4.67
CA ILE A 110 -2.58 6.07 -5.35
C ILE A 110 -3.85 5.98 -6.18
N THR A 111 -4.99 6.31 -5.58
CA THR A 111 -6.29 6.32 -6.25
C THR A 111 -7.19 7.42 -5.69
N LYS A 112 -8.23 7.75 -6.42
CA LYS A 112 -9.28 8.69 -6.02
C LYS A 112 -10.64 7.99 -6.13
N PRO A 113 -11.04 7.18 -5.14
CA PRO A 113 -12.25 6.37 -5.21
C PRO A 113 -13.54 7.18 -5.37
N THR A 114 -13.60 8.34 -4.75
CA THR A 114 -14.74 9.28 -4.84
C THR A 114 -14.24 10.72 -4.96
N ALA A 115 -15.15 11.67 -5.17
CA ALA A 115 -14.84 13.10 -5.22
C ALA A 115 -14.27 13.66 -3.90
N THR A 116 -14.47 12.96 -2.79
CA THR A 116 -14.07 13.40 -1.45
C THR A 116 -13.15 12.43 -0.73
N THR A 117 -12.68 11.37 -1.40
CA THR A 117 -11.73 10.41 -0.82
C THR A 117 -10.52 10.22 -1.71
N MET A 118 -9.36 10.10 -1.10
CA MET A 118 -8.10 9.73 -1.74
C MET A 118 -7.47 8.56 -1.00
N THR A 119 -6.94 7.59 -1.75
CA THR A 119 -6.04 6.58 -1.19
C THR A 119 -4.61 7.02 -1.45
N ILE A 120 -3.83 7.08 -0.40
CA ILE A 120 -2.43 7.54 -0.42
C ILE A 120 -1.50 6.47 0.12
N THR A 121 -0.21 6.60 -0.16
CA THR A 121 0.82 5.83 0.55
C THR A 121 0.83 6.18 2.03
N VAL A 122 1.45 5.35 2.86
CA VAL A 122 1.70 5.74 4.26
C VAL A 122 2.51 7.03 4.27
N PRO A 123 2.04 8.09 4.95
CA PRO A 123 2.72 9.37 4.90
C PRO A 123 4.08 9.31 5.58
N VAL A 124 4.99 10.11 5.06
CA VAL A 124 6.21 10.48 5.76
C VAL A 124 5.88 11.71 6.60
N GLY A 125 6.00 11.58 7.91
CA GLY A 125 5.43 12.53 8.86
C GLY A 125 3.96 12.24 9.16
N THR A 126 3.32 13.13 9.87
CA THR A 126 1.91 13.01 10.28
C THR A 126 1.14 14.22 9.80
N PHE A 127 0.12 14.01 8.98
CA PHE A 127 -0.77 15.10 8.57
C PHE A 127 -1.59 15.62 9.73
N SER A 128 -1.63 16.95 9.88
CA SER A 128 -2.44 17.62 10.88
C SER A 128 -3.92 17.63 10.45
N ALA A 129 -4.82 17.54 11.43
CA ALA A 129 -6.24 17.66 11.15
C ALA A 129 -6.56 19.04 10.52
N THR A 130 -7.44 19.05 9.53
CA THR A 130 -7.93 20.27 8.85
C THR A 130 -6.87 21.11 8.11
N GLU A 131 -5.66 20.56 7.88
CA GLU A 131 -4.65 21.28 7.11
C GLU A 131 -4.95 21.28 5.60
N THR A 132 -4.36 22.24 4.91
CA THR A 132 -4.42 22.31 3.45
C THR A 132 -3.38 21.38 2.86
N LEU A 133 -3.80 20.50 1.97
CA LEU A 133 -2.92 19.61 1.20
C LEU A 133 -2.71 20.22 -0.18
N THR A 134 -1.47 20.20 -0.67
CA THR A 134 -1.10 20.71 -2.00
C THR A 134 -0.48 19.60 -2.85
N GLY A 135 -0.96 19.44 -4.07
CA GLY A 135 -0.41 18.49 -5.05
C GLY A 135 0.81 19.06 -5.77
N SER A 136 1.85 18.22 -5.94
CA SER A 136 3.14 18.66 -6.51
C SER A 136 3.08 18.95 -8.01
N SER A 137 2.29 18.21 -8.78
CA SER A 137 2.21 18.35 -10.24
C SER A 137 0.94 19.08 -10.68
N SER A 138 -0.17 18.83 -10.00
CA SER A 138 -1.45 19.47 -10.31
C SER A 138 -1.58 20.88 -9.76
N SER A 139 -0.79 21.24 -8.74
CA SER A 139 -0.97 22.45 -7.94
C SER A 139 -2.37 22.53 -7.29
N ALA A 140 -3.10 21.43 -7.27
CA ALA A 140 -4.40 21.35 -6.65
C ALA A 140 -4.27 21.48 -5.14
N THR A 141 -5.23 22.13 -4.50
CA THR A 141 -5.31 22.27 -3.05
C THR A 141 -6.63 21.71 -2.54
N THR A 142 -6.60 21.08 -1.37
CA THR A 142 -7.79 20.59 -0.66
C THR A 142 -7.54 20.62 0.83
N THR A 143 -8.61 20.62 1.60
CA THR A 143 -8.53 20.54 3.06
C THR A 143 -8.76 19.12 3.52
N LEU A 144 -7.93 18.63 4.42
CA LEU A 144 -8.10 17.34 5.07
C LEU A 144 -9.30 17.43 6.03
N SER A 145 -10.29 16.56 5.85
CA SER A 145 -11.54 16.62 6.62
C SER A 145 -11.44 15.99 8.01
N SER A 146 -10.50 15.06 8.20
CA SER A 146 -10.27 14.39 9.50
C SER A 146 -8.82 13.97 9.64
N ALA A 147 -8.33 13.85 10.87
CA ALA A 147 -7.02 13.30 11.14
C ALA A 147 -6.89 11.89 10.54
N ILE A 148 -5.71 11.58 10.02
CA ILE A 148 -5.44 10.26 9.48
C ILE A 148 -5.24 9.30 10.65
N SER A 149 -6.10 8.29 10.75
CA SER A 149 -5.92 7.20 11.70
C SER A 149 -4.95 6.18 11.12
N LEU A 150 -3.89 5.88 11.86
CA LEU A 150 -2.94 4.79 11.52
C LEU A 150 -3.59 3.41 11.58
N GLU A 151 -4.76 3.27 12.20
CA GLU A 151 -5.50 2.01 12.31
C GLU A 151 -6.04 1.49 10.97
N THR A 152 -6.10 2.36 9.95
CA THR A 152 -6.59 2.01 8.61
C THR A 152 -5.47 1.51 7.68
N ILE A 153 -4.24 1.35 8.16
CA ILE A 153 -3.13 0.84 7.34
C ILE A 153 -3.36 -0.64 7.07
N GLN A 154 -3.68 -0.97 5.85
CA GLN A 154 -3.69 -2.36 5.41
C GLN A 154 -2.26 -2.90 5.47
N SER A 155 -2.00 -3.81 6.42
CA SER A 155 -0.66 -4.34 6.64
C SER A 155 -0.15 -5.06 5.39
N THR A 156 1.05 -4.67 4.96
CA THR A 156 1.79 -5.35 3.90
C THR A 156 2.55 -6.53 4.49
N VAL A 157 2.44 -7.69 3.87
CA VAL A 157 3.20 -8.88 4.26
C VAL A 157 4.57 -8.87 3.60
N ASP A 158 4.62 -8.59 2.30
CA ASP A 158 5.84 -8.54 1.50
C ASP A 158 5.68 -7.70 0.23
N VAL A 159 6.80 -7.43 -0.43
CA VAL A 159 6.88 -6.83 -1.75
C VAL A 159 7.47 -7.86 -2.71
N LEU A 160 6.77 -8.13 -3.80
CA LEU A 160 7.17 -9.14 -4.78
C LEU A 160 8.20 -8.60 -5.76
N GLU A 161 7.85 -7.53 -6.46
CA GLU A 161 8.65 -6.93 -7.51
C GLU A 161 8.63 -5.42 -7.40
N VAL A 162 9.75 -4.80 -7.74
CA VAL A 162 9.92 -3.34 -7.74
C VAL A 162 10.58 -2.90 -9.02
N SER A 163 10.07 -1.84 -9.62
CA SER A 163 10.68 -1.16 -10.75
C SER A 163 10.71 0.35 -10.52
N VAL A 164 11.71 1.01 -11.10
CA VAL A 164 11.78 2.48 -11.16
C VAL A 164 11.42 2.94 -12.56
N ARG A 165 10.48 3.87 -12.64
CA ARG A 165 10.08 4.54 -13.89
C ARG A 165 10.71 5.91 -13.96
N ARG A 166 11.50 6.14 -15.02
CA ARG A 166 12.09 7.44 -15.35
C ARG A 166 11.83 7.74 -16.83
N SER A 167 11.21 8.88 -17.11
CA SER A 167 10.91 9.31 -18.50
C SER A 167 10.19 8.24 -19.34
N GLY A 168 9.23 7.53 -18.75
CA GLY A 168 8.45 6.49 -19.42
C GLY A 168 9.12 5.12 -19.56
N SER A 169 10.37 4.98 -19.13
CA SER A 169 11.11 3.70 -19.15
C SER A 169 11.16 3.06 -17.77
N ASP A 170 10.77 1.79 -17.68
CA ASP A 170 10.80 1.00 -16.44
C ASP A 170 12.07 0.17 -16.35
N THR A 171 12.72 0.20 -15.19
CA THR A 171 13.89 -0.62 -14.88
C THR A 171 13.60 -1.41 -13.62
N ILE A 172 13.74 -2.73 -13.68
CA ILE A 172 13.52 -3.63 -12.55
C ILE A 172 14.68 -3.48 -11.57
N LEU A 173 14.36 -3.44 -10.27
CA LEU A 173 15.33 -3.38 -9.19
C LEU A 173 15.62 -4.76 -8.61
N THR A 174 16.85 -4.97 -8.18
CA THR A 174 17.26 -6.22 -7.52
C THR A 174 16.98 -6.16 -6.02
N ARG A 175 16.37 -7.19 -5.47
CA ARG A 175 16.12 -7.30 -4.04
C ARG A 175 17.41 -7.65 -3.30
N LEU A 176 17.70 -6.90 -2.25
CA LEU A 176 18.80 -7.18 -1.32
C LEU A 176 18.32 -7.99 -0.13
N SER A 177 19.17 -8.91 0.34
CA SER A 177 19.03 -9.49 1.66
C SER A 177 19.42 -8.47 2.75
N ARG A 178 19.05 -8.74 4.00
CA ARG A 178 19.48 -7.89 5.13
C ARG A 178 21.01 -7.83 5.25
N GLY A 179 21.69 -8.96 5.02
CA GLY A 179 23.16 -9.03 5.06
C GLY A 179 23.80 -8.19 3.98
N ASP A 180 23.33 -8.29 2.75
CA ASP A 180 23.84 -7.52 1.61
C ASP A 180 23.61 -6.02 1.81
N TYR A 181 22.44 -5.63 2.31
CA TYR A 181 22.16 -4.23 2.61
C TYR A 181 23.07 -3.68 3.71
N LEU A 182 23.35 -4.47 4.75
CA LEU A 182 24.27 -4.07 5.82
C LEU A 182 25.72 -3.96 5.35
N ALA A 183 26.12 -4.77 4.37
CA ALA A 183 27.45 -4.79 3.78
C ALA A 183 27.73 -3.56 2.87
N ILE A 184 26.71 -2.81 2.48
CA ILE A 184 26.92 -1.57 1.71
C ILE A 184 27.67 -0.55 2.57
N ALA A 185 28.90 -0.22 2.17
CA ALA A 185 29.76 0.66 2.93
C ALA A 185 29.27 2.10 2.94
N ASN A 186 28.79 2.60 1.79
CA ASN A 186 28.24 3.96 1.66
C ASN A 186 26.75 3.87 1.26
N LYS A 187 25.87 4.13 2.22
CA LYS A 187 24.42 4.13 2.03
C LYS A 187 23.90 5.46 1.51
N ASP A 188 24.71 6.52 1.62
CA ASP A 188 24.33 7.88 1.22
C ASP A 188 24.62 8.17 -0.26
N THR A 189 25.09 7.18 -1.01
CA THR A 189 25.31 7.30 -2.45
C THR A 189 23.98 7.64 -3.15
N GLN A 190 23.98 8.76 -3.88
CA GLN A 190 22.84 9.22 -4.66
C GLN A 190 22.95 8.75 -6.10
N GLY A 191 21.79 8.45 -6.69
CA GLY A 191 21.73 8.04 -8.09
C GLY A 191 20.37 7.43 -8.43
N ARG A 192 20.29 6.87 -9.63
CA ARG A 192 19.12 6.09 -10.00
C ARG A 192 19.10 4.78 -9.19
N PRO A 193 18.03 4.48 -8.47
CA PRO A 193 17.90 3.22 -7.73
C PRO A 193 18.10 1.99 -8.64
N THR A 194 18.87 1.03 -8.18
CA THR A 194 19.11 -0.25 -8.85
C THR A 194 18.76 -1.43 -7.97
N GLN A 195 18.74 -1.21 -6.67
CA GLN A 195 18.51 -2.23 -5.66
C GLN A 195 17.52 -1.72 -4.62
N TYR A 196 16.85 -2.65 -3.94
CA TYR A 196 15.95 -2.32 -2.84
C TYR A 196 16.05 -3.34 -1.71
N PHE A 197 15.81 -2.88 -0.50
CA PHE A 197 15.72 -3.69 0.71
C PHE A 197 14.36 -3.48 1.36
N VAL A 198 13.69 -4.57 1.78
CA VAL A 198 12.41 -4.54 2.51
C VAL A 198 12.65 -4.96 3.94
N ASP A 199 12.39 -4.06 4.89
CA ASP A 199 12.37 -4.38 6.31
C ASP A 199 10.94 -4.75 6.73
N ARG A 200 10.75 -6.01 7.10
CA ARG A 200 9.45 -6.60 7.48
C ARG A 200 9.17 -6.38 8.96
N GLN A 201 8.91 -5.16 9.33
CA GLN A 201 8.44 -4.80 10.67
C GLN A 201 6.91 -4.77 10.75
N ILE A 202 6.34 -4.36 11.90
CA ILE A 202 4.89 -4.12 12.04
C ILE A 202 4.42 -3.09 11.01
N THR A 203 5.19 -2.01 10.82
CA THR A 203 5.05 -1.10 9.69
C THR A 203 6.21 -1.37 8.73
N PRO A 204 6.00 -2.18 7.68
CA PRO A 204 7.09 -2.55 6.79
C PRO A 204 7.57 -1.33 6.00
N THR A 205 8.87 -1.30 5.75
CA THR A 205 9.52 -0.22 5.02
C THR A 205 10.33 -0.75 3.85
N ILE A 206 10.47 0.07 2.82
CA ILE A 206 11.34 -0.18 1.68
C ILE A 206 12.43 0.90 1.60
N THR A 207 13.65 0.48 1.41
CA THR A 207 14.82 1.36 1.23
C THR A 207 15.43 1.10 -0.12
N PHE A 208 15.79 2.15 -0.84
CA PHE A 208 16.40 2.06 -2.17
C PHE A 208 17.89 2.37 -2.11
N TRP A 209 18.65 1.67 -2.94
CA TRP A 209 20.06 1.96 -3.11
C TRP A 209 20.45 1.90 -4.61
N PRO A 210 21.19 2.88 -5.14
CA PRO A 210 21.46 4.21 -4.54
C PRO A 210 20.20 4.97 -4.16
N MET A 211 20.33 5.98 -3.28
CA MET A 211 19.22 6.85 -2.90
C MET A 211 18.72 7.62 -4.12
N PRO A 212 17.40 7.78 -4.30
CA PRO A 212 16.85 8.54 -5.40
C PRO A 212 17.42 9.98 -5.44
N GLU A 213 18.00 10.36 -6.56
CA GLU A 213 18.51 11.72 -6.82
C GLU A 213 17.45 12.65 -7.41
N ASN A 214 16.38 12.05 -7.98
CA ASN A 214 15.40 12.76 -8.77
C ASN A 214 14.00 12.60 -8.15
N SER A 215 13.35 13.71 -7.85
CA SER A 215 11.98 13.75 -7.29
C SER A 215 10.89 13.40 -8.31
N THR A 216 11.22 13.25 -9.58
CA THR A 216 10.27 12.88 -10.66
C THR A 216 10.22 11.38 -10.94
N ASP A 217 11.14 10.61 -10.37
CA ASP A 217 11.14 9.16 -10.51
C ASP A 217 9.93 8.57 -9.79
N GLN A 218 9.33 7.57 -10.42
CA GLN A 218 8.23 6.80 -9.83
C GLN A 218 8.73 5.39 -9.51
N ILE A 219 8.48 4.94 -8.30
CA ILE A 219 8.65 3.54 -7.93
C ILE A 219 7.32 2.83 -8.11
N ILE A 220 7.35 1.73 -8.83
CA ILE A 220 6.21 0.84 -9.04
C ILE A 220 6.55 -0.46 -8.36
N TYR A 221 5.72 -0.90 -7.44
CA TYR A 221 5.91 -2.17 -6.77
C TYR A 221 4.59 -2.92 -6.56
N TYR A 222 4.69 -4.24 -6.49
CA TYR A 222 3.58 -5.13 -6.16
C TYR A 222 3.72 -5.60 -4.72
N ARG A 223 2.78 -5.23 -3.88
CA ARG A 223 2.74 -5.66 -2.49
C ARG A 223 1.73 -6.76 -2.25
N VAL A 224 2.02 -7.63 -1.31
CA VAL A 224 1.09 -8.63 -0.77
C VAL A 224 0.44 -8.07 0.48
N ARG A 225 -0.89 -7.94 0.46
CA ARG A 225 -1.66 -7.51 1.63
C ARG A 225 -1.96 -8.68 2.55
N ARG A 226 -2.08 -8.41 3.84
CA ARG A 226 -2.65 -9.36 4.79
C ARG A 226 -4.16 -9.46 4.56
N ILE A 227 -4.67 -10.68 4.61
CA ILE A 227 -6.12 -10.97 4.58
C ILE A 227 -6.68 -10.74 5.97
#